data_21ca7fe490cda0ff961349a21077dd15
#
_entry.id   21ca7fe490cda0ff961349a21077dd15
#
_cell.length_a   1.000
_cell.length_b   1.000
_cell.length_c   1.000
_cell.angle_alpha   90.00
_cell.angle_beta   90.00
_cell.angle_gamma   90.00
#
_symmetry.space_group_name_H-M   'P 1'
#
loop_
_entity.id
_entity.type
_entity.pdbx_description
1 polymer ?
#
loop_
_entity_poly.entity_id
_entity_poly.type
_entity_poly.pdbx_seq_one_letter_code
_entity_poly.pdbx_strand_id
1 'polypeptide(L)'
;TLRDARDLALDELASLVDISYKEEVNGVVRVSVEGNEFVNENGYYKVEKQTDKATGFVTPYWSHLSDPDKGEYTYLFNFNRDISTENKNDMGEIKALVLARGDKVANYKDILGVDGKTYDDTTGMSVMLRAEAQMDQLFHGIATAINDILCPNTEASNYITGLTGNGSVTMTDADG
;
A
#
# COMPACT_ATOMS: atom_id res chain seq x y z
N THR A 1 14.71 -25.05 -25.51
CA THR A 1 15.67 -25.70 -24.58
C THR A 1 15.39 -25.33 -23.15
N LEU A 2 16.06 -25.95 -22.16
CA LEU A 2 15.90 -25.56 -20.72
C LEU A 2 16.40 -24.12 -20.49
N ARG A 3 17.39 -23.68 -21.24
CA ARG A 3 17.86 -22.27 -21.18
C ARG A 3 16.80 -21.30 -21.64
N ASP A 4 16.13 -21.59 -22.75
CA ASP A 4 15.06 -20.72 -23.27
C ASP A 4 13.90 -20.62 -22.26
N ALA A 5 13.54 -21.74 -21.61
CA ALA A 5 12.51 -21.74 -20.57
C ALA A 5 12.92 -20.93 -19.33
N ARG A 6 14.20 -21.00 -18.93
CA ARG A 6 14.75 -20.17 -17.88
C ARG A 6 14.68 -18.68 -18.22
N ASP A 7 15.14 -18.34 -19.43
CA ASP A 7 15.21 -16.95 -19.87
C ASP A 7 13.80 -16.36 -19.98
N LEU A 8 12.83 -17.13 -20.48
CA LEU A 8 11.42 -16.72 -20.46
C LEU A 8 10.89 -16.48 -19.04
N ALA A 9 11.22 -17.36 -18.09
CA ALA A 9 10.82 -17.18 -16.70
C ALA A 9 11.46 -15.95 -16.04
N LEU A 10 12.71 -15.62 -16.40
CA LEU A 10 13.38 -14.38 -15.97
C LEU A 10 12.70 -13.13 -16.55
N ASP A 11 12.30 -13.17 -17.82
CA ASP A 11 11.59 -12.06 -18.47
C ASP A 11 10.21 -11.85 -17.81
N GLU A 12 9.47 -12.93 -17.52
CA GLU A 12 8.20 -12.86 -16.80
C GLU A 12 8.39 -12.29 -15.39
N LEU A 13 9.41 -12.74 -14.66
CA LEU A 13 9.72 -12.23 -13.33
C LEU A 13 10.13 -10.75 -13.35
N ALA A 14 10.90 -10.33 -14.35
CA ALA A 14 11.34 -8.95 -14.54
C ALA A 14 10.17 -7.99 -14.80
N SER A 15 9.09 -8.46 -15.40
CA SER A 15 7.88 -7.65 -15.57
C SER A 15 7.15 -7.39 -14.26
N LEU A 16 7.22 -8.32 -13.32
CA LEU A 16 6.51 -8.26 -12.05
C LEU A 16 7.25 -7.50 -10.95
N VAL A 17 8.58 -7.66 -10.88
CA VAL A 17 9.44 -7.11 -9.84
C VAL A 17 10.80 -6.69 -10.40
N ASP A 18 11.50 -5.81 -9.69
CA ASP A 18 12.88 -5.48 -10.04
C ASP A 18 13.79 -6.67 -9.75
N ILE A 19 14.45 -7.18 -10.80
CA ILE A 19 15.39 -8.30 -10.70
C ILE A 19 16.78 -7.91 -11.16
N SER A 20 17.75 -8.56 -10.54
CA SER A 20 19.10 -8.66 -11.08
C SER A 20 19.55 -10.11 -11.14
N TYR A 21 20.20 -10.52 -12.19
CA TYR A 21 20.70 -11.89 -12.29
C TYR A 21 22.12 -11.94 -12.80
N LYS A 22 22.84 -12.99 -12.41
CA LYS A 22 24.20 -13.27 -12.85
C LYS A 22 24.36 -14.75 -13.13
N GLU A 23 24.85 -15.08 -14.33
CA GLU A 23 25.27 -16.44 -14.66
C GLU A 23 26.76 -16.60 -14.30
N GLU A 24 27.05 -17.62 -13.49
CA GLU A 24 28.42 -17.94 -13.09
C GLU A 24 29.10 -18.87 -14.10
N VAL A 25 30.43 -19.02 -14.00
CA VAL A 25 31.24 -19.82 -14.93
C VAL A 25 30.81 -21.29 -14.99
N ASN A 26 30.24 -21.81 -13.91
CA ASN A 26 29.68 -23.14 -13.81
C ASN A 26 28.27 -23.31 -14.40
N GLY A 27 27.70 -22.23 -14.97
CA GLY A 27 26.37 -22.21 -15.56
C GLY A 27 25.23 -22.05 -14.53
N VAL A 28 25.55 -21.85 -13.26
CA VAL A 28 24.55 -21.52 -12.22
C VAL A 28 24.11 -20.07 -12.39
N VAL A 29 22.80 -19.86 -12.34
CA VAL A 29 22.23 -18.50 -12.35
C VAL A 29 21.78 -18.13 -10.95
N ARG A 30 22.29 -17.01 -10.44
CA ARG A 30 21.82 -16.37 -9.22
C ARG A 30 20.88 -15.26 -9.59
N VAL A 31 19.74 -15.20 -8.91
CA VAL A 31 18.72 -14.16 -9.12
C VAL A 31 18.48 -13.43 -7.81
N SER A 32 18.51 -12.12 -7.85
CA SER A 32 18.09 -11.27 -6.74
C SER A 32 16.85 -10.48 -7.12
N VAL A 33 15.94 -10.31 -6.17
CA VAL A 33 14.71 -9.53 -6.31
C VAL A 33 14.75 -8.39 -5.30
N GLU A 34 14.55 -7.16 -5.76
CA GLU A 34 14.63 -5.94 -4.92
C GLU A 34 15.93 -5.86 -4.10
N GLY A 35 17.03 -6.37 -4.67
CA GLY A 35 18.34 -6.40 -4.04
C GLY A 35 18.58 -7.56 -3.05
N ASN A 36 17.59 -8.39 -2.75
CA ASN A 36 17.73 -9.57 -1.90
C ASN A 36 17.88 -10.83 -2.76
N GLU A 37 18.66 -11.79 -2.28
CA GLU A 37 18.86 -13.06 -2.97
C GLU A 37 17.55 -13.85 -3.00
N PHE A 38 17.14 -14.27 -4.20
CA PHE A 38 15.92 -15.03 -4.42
C PHE A 38 16.21 -16.48 -4.83
N VAL A 39 17.12 -16.67 -5.80
CA VAL A 39 17.55 -18.00 -6.26
C VAL A 39 19.07 -18.07 -6.24
N ASN A 40 19.60 -19.20 -5.74
CA ASN A 40 21.02 -19.50 -5.74
C ASN A 40 21.26 -20.98 -6.09
N GLU A 41 22.50 -21.44 -5.98
CA GLU A 41 22.90 -22.83 -6.25
C GLU A 41 22.26 -23.87 -5.31
N ASN A 42 21.83 -23.46 -4.12
CA ASN A 42 21.25 -24.33 -3.11
C ASN A 42 19.72 -24.41 -3.18
N GLY A 43 19.08 -23.50 -3.95
CA GLY A 43 17.64 -23.45 -4.09
C GLY A 43 17.08 -22.03 -4.20
N TYR A 44 15.91 -21.82 -3.62
CA TYR A 44 15.23 -20.53 -3.64
C TYR A 44 14.67 -20.14 -2.27
N TYR A 45 14.56 -18.86 -2.04
CA TYR A 45 13.90 -18.28 -0.87
C TYR A 45 12.44 -17.96 -1.18
N LYS A 46 11.55 -18.30 -0.23
CA LYS A 46 10.12 -18.06 -0.42
C LYS A 46 9.74 -16.62 -0.14
N VAL A 47 8.89 -16.09 -1.00
CA VAL A 47 8.11 -14.88 -0.76
C VAL A 47 6.71 -15.32 -0.36
N GLU A 48 6.24 -14.82 0.77
CA GLU A 48 4.91 -15.10 1.31
C GLU A 48 4.11 -13.80 1.41
N LYS A 49 2.80 -13.91 1.70
CA LYS A 49 1.90 -12.77 1.81
C LYS A 49 1.46 -12.57 3.26
N GLN A 50 1.57 -11.34 3.74
CA GLN A 50 0.96 -10.90 4.98
C GLN A 50 -0.33 -10.15 4.63
N THR A 51 -1.41 -10.42 5.35
CA THR A 51 -2.67 -9.68 5.22
C THR A 51 -2.89 -8.87 6.48
N ASP A 52 -2.99 -7.57 6.34
CA ASP A 52 -3.37 -6.68 7.43
C ASP A 52 -4.86 -6.92 7.77
N LYS A 53 -5.15 -7.17 9.03
CA LYS A 53 -6.51 -7.45 9.51
C LYS A 53 -7.42 -6.23 9.52
N ALA A 54 -6.86 -5.04 9.65
CA ALA A 54 -7.61 -3.79 9.73
C ALA A 54 -8.04 -3.31 8.34
N THR A 55 -7.13 -3.35 7.38
CA THR A 55 -7.35 -2.85 6.02
C THR A 55 -7.70 -3.96 5.01
N GLY A 56 -7.37 -5.21 5.31
CA GLY A 56 -7.41 -6.33 4.37
C GLY A 56 -6.31 -6.29 3.31
N PHE A 57 -5.37 -5.38 3.42
CA PHE A 57 -4.29 -5.21 2.44
C PHE A 57 -3.30 -6.36 2.52
N VAL A 58 -2.90 -6.84 1.34
CA VAL A 58 -1.92 -7.91 1.20
C VAL A 58 -0.57 -7.32 0.83
N THR A 59 0.47 -7.64 1.60
CA THR A 59 1.83 -7.19 1.34
C THR A 59 2.78 -8.39 1.28
N PRO A 60 3.59 -8.53 0.22
CA PRO A 60 4.56 -9.61 0.11
C PRO A 60 5.75 -9.38 1.04
N TYR A 61 6.25 -10.47 1.64
CA TYR A 61 7.41 -10.43 2.54
C TYR A 61 8.33 -11.63 2.34
N TRP A 62 9.58 -11.49 2.76
CA TRP A 62 10.58 -12.55 2.75
C TRP A 62 10.39 -13.49 3.94
N SER A 63 9.98 -14.73 3.69
CA SER A 63 9.73 -15.72 4.74
C SER A 63 10.98 -16.03 5.59
N HIS A 64 12.14 -16.10 4.97
CA HIS A 64 13.41 -16.44 5.65
C HIS A 64 14.04 -15.28 6.44
N LEU A 65 13.58 -14.03 6.23
CA LEU A 65 14.04 -12.83 6.93
C LEU A 65 13.00 -12.30 7.93
N SER A 66 11.91 -13.01 8.11
CA SER A 66 10.76 -12.57 8.90
C SER A 66 10.47 -13.56 10.03
N ASP A 67 9.91 -13.06 11.13
CA ASP A 67 9.39 -13.85 12.23
C ASP A 67 7.91 -13.51 12.45
N PRO A 68 6.99 -14.19 11.73
CA PRO A 68 5.56 -13.94 11.83
C PRO A 68 4.98 -14.15 13.24
N ASP A 69 5.59 -15.04 14.03
CA ASP A 69 5.14 -15.32 15.40
C ASP A 69 5.38 -14.14 16.33
N LYS A 70 6.41 -13.34 16.05
CA LYS A 70 6.69 -12.08 16.74
C LYS A 70 6.08 -10.84 16.07
N GLY A 71 5.49 -11.01 14.89
CA GLY A 71 4.96 -9.91 14.08
C GLY A 71 6.04 -9.09 13.37
N GLU A 72 7.24 -9.64 13.21
CA GLU A 72 8.36 -8.99 12.54
C GLU A 72 8.40 -9.42 11.07
N TYR A 73 8.19 -8.45 10.16
CA TYR A 73 8.14 -8.71 8.72
C TYR A 73 9.20 -7.91 7.98
N THR A 74 10.00 -8.60 7.16
CA THR A 74 10.86 -7.98 6.14
C THR A 74 10.11 -8.00 4.82
N TYR A 75 9.48 -6.87 4.49
CA TYR A 75 8.68 -6.75 3.27
C TYR A 75 9.55 -6.78 2.01
N LEU A 76 8.96 -7.27 0.92
CA LEU A 76 9.64 -7.37 -0.37
C LEU A 76 10.02 -5.98 -0.90
N PHE A 77 9.12 -5.00 -0.75
CA PHE A 77 9.30 -3.63 -1.21
C PHE A 77 9.62 -2.67 -0.06
N ASN A 78 10.60 -1.82 -0.25
CA ASN A 78 10.95 -0.78 0.70
C ASN A 78 10.43 0.58 0.20
N PHE A 79 9.30 1.02 0.76
CA PHE A 79 8.68 2.30 0.45
C PHE A 79 9.20 3.48 1.31
N ASN A 80 10.15 3.24 2.20
CA ASN A 80 10.81 4.30 2.97
C ASN A 80 11.88 5.05 2.15
N ARG A 81 12.15 4.61 0.92
CA ARG A 81 13.05 5.26 -0.02
C ARG A 81 12.25 6.02 -1.05
N ASP A 82 12.77 7.17 -1.48
CA ASP A 82 12.22 7.88 -2.63
C ASP A 82 12.23 6.97 -3.86
N ILE A 83 11.06 6.80 -4.45
CA ILE A 83 10.88 5.98 -5.64
C ILE A 83 11.04 6.89 -6.83
N SER A 84 12.08 6.65 -7.62
CA SER A 84 12.37 7.42 -8.82
C SER A 84 13.15 6.59 -9.83
N THR A 85 13.06 6.98 -11.10
CA THR A 85 13.84 6.43 -12.19
C THR A 85 15.35 6.62 -11.96
N GLU A 86 15.76 7.70 -11.29
CA GLU A 86 17.16 7.96 -10.94
C GLU A 86 17.70 6.91 -9.98
N ASN A 87 16.89 6.50 -9.01
CA ASN A 87 17.23 5.46 -8.05
C ASN A 87 17.05 4.05 -8.61
N LYS A 88 16.52 3.91 -9.83
CA LYS A 88 16.22 2.64 -10.51
C LYS A 88 15.40 1.69 -9.64
N ASN A 89 14.46 2.24 -8.86
CA ASN A 89 13.63 1.48 -7.94
C ASN A 89 12.13 1.63 -8.22
N ASP A 90 11.77 2.17 -9.39
CA ASP A 90 10.41 2.39 -9.88
C ASP A 90 9.89 1.26 -10.78
N MET A 91 10.58 0.11 -10.81
CA MET A 91 10.29 -0.99 -11.71
C MET A 91 9.43 -2.08 -11.06
N GLY A 92 8.64 -2.76 -11.88
CA GLY A 92 7.83 -3.93 -11.50
C GLY A 92 6.35 -3.62 -11.27
N GLU A 93 5.49 -4.43 -11.92
CA GLU A 93 4.03 -4.26 -11.86
C GLU A 93 3.48 -4.40 -10.44
N ILE A 94 3.97 -5.38 -9.67
CA ILE A 94 3.48 -5.63 -8.30
C ILE A 94 3.80 -4.44 -7.39
N LYS A 95 5.00 -3.87 -7.51
CA LYS A 95 5.40 -2.68 -6.77
C LYS A 95 4.52 -1.49 -7.11
N ALA A 96 4.25 -1.27 -8.39
CA ALA A 96 3.38 -0.20 -8.87
C ALA A 96 1.95 -0.35 -8.32
N LEU A 97 1.40 -1.57 -8.27
CA LEU A 97 0.08 -1.84 -7.71
C LEU A 97 0.03 -1.59 -6.20
N VAL A 98 1.06 -2.01 -5.45
CA VAL A 98 1.13 -1.75 -4.00
C VAL A 98 1.25 -0.26 -3.70
N LEU A 99 2.04 0.48 -4.48
CA LEU A 99 2.13 1.94 -4.40
C LEU A 99 0.80 2.63 -4.72
N ALA A 100 0.14 2.22 -5.82
CA ALA A 100 -1.12 2.80 -6.24
C ALA A 100 -2.22 2.61 -5.19
N ARG A 101 -2.24 1.45 -4.51
CA ARG A 101 -3.15 1.15 -3.42
C ARG A 101 -2.89 2.02 -2.19
N GLY A 102 -1.61 2.29 -1.87
CA GLY A 102 -1.18 2.92 -0.63
C GLY A 102 -1.04 1.95 0.55
N ASP A 103 -0.68 2.48 1.69
CA ASP A 103 -0.34 1.74 2.91
C ASP A 103 -1.45 1.78 3.99
N LYS A 104 -2.44 2.63 3.83
CA LYS A 104 -3.55 2.86 4.77
C LYS A 104 -4.87 3.09 4.03
N VAL A 105 -5.96 3.14 4.77
CA VAL A 105 -7.24 3.70 4.30
C VAL A 105 -7.24 5.20 4.60
N ALA A 106 -7.41 6.02 3.58
CA ALA A 106 -7.41 7.47 3.72
C ALA A 106 -8.80 8.00 4.12
N ASN A 107 -8.83 9.19 4.74
CA ASN A 107 -10.06 9.87 5.11
C ASN A 107 -9.94 11.39 4.85
N TYR A 108 -11.05 12.12 5.01
CA TYR A 108 -11.10 13.55 4.74
C TYR A 108 -10.08 14.40 5.52
N LYS A 109 -9.62 13.92 6.69
CA LYS A 109 -8.63 14.63 7.51
C LYS A 109 -7.24 14.60 6.90
N ASP A 110 -6.96 13.62 6.03
CA ASP A 110 -5.67 13.51 5.35
C ASP A 110 -5.47 14.61 4.30
N ILE A 111 -6.55 15.27 3.86
CA ILE A 111 -6.50 16.36 2.86
C ILE A 111 -7.08 17.68 3.37
N LEU A 112 -7.66 17.72 4.56
CA LEU A 112 -8.31 18.90 5.11
C LEU A 112 -7.30 19.88 5.72
N GLY A 113 -7.22 21.09 5.17
CA GLY A 113 -6.37 22.16 5.70
C GLY A 113 -4.87 21.90 5.61
N VAL A 114 -4.44 20.93 4.83
CA VAL A 114 -3.01 20.60 4.62
C VAL A 114 -2.42 21.46 3.50
N ASP A 115 -1.15 21.84 3.67
CA ASP A 115 -0.37 22.44 2.60
C ASP A 115 0.05 21.39 1.57
N GLY A 116 0.62 21.82 0.44
CA GLY A 116 1.02 20.92 -0.63
C GLY A 116 2.02 19.85 -0.18
N LYS A 117 2.91 20.19 0.74
CA LYS A 117 3.92 19.25 1.25
C LYS A 117 3.27 18.15 2.11
N THR A 118 2.42 18.54 3.05
CA THR A 118 1.71 17.57 3.90
C THR A 118 0.80 16.66 3.05
N TYR A 119 0.19 17.21 2.00
CA TYR A 119 -0.59 16.45 1.05
C TYR A 119 0.25 15.38 0.33
N ASP A 120 1.43 15.74 -0.15
CA ASP A 120 2.35 14.82 -0.81
C ASP A 120 2.85 13.75 0.17
N ASP A 121 3.14 14.12 1.42
CA ASP A 121 3.61 13.19 2.45
C ASP A 121 2.52 12.19 2.89
N THR A 122 1.24 12.57 2.83
CA THR A 122 0.12 11.73 3.35
C THR A 122 -0.60 10.95 2.26
N THR A 123 -0.93 11.58 1.14
CA THR A 123 -1.79 10.98 0.09
C THR A 123 -1.24 11.18 -1.32
N GLY A 124 -0.27 12.07 -1.52
CA GLY A 124 0.17 12.53 -2.84
C GLY A 124 0.75 11.44 -3.73
N MET A 125 1.39 10.44 -3.14
CA MET A 125 2.02 9.35 -3.88
C MET A 125 1.07 8.23 -4.31
N SER A 126 -0.13 8.14 -3.72
CA SER A 126 -1.08 7.08 -4.02
C SER A 126 -2.36 7.62 -4.64
N VAL A 127 -2.68 7.14 -5.85
CA VAL A 127 -3.92 7.49 -6.56
C VAL A 127 -5.15 7.04 -5.77
N MET A 128 -5.09 5.86 -5.13
CA MET A 128 -6.22 5.31 -4.37
C MET A 128 -6.45 6.07 -3.07
N LEU A 129 -5.39 6.41 -2.33
CA LEU A 129 -5.52 7.24 -1.12
C LEU A 129 -6.14 8.61 -1.43
N ARG A 130 -5.75 9.23 -2.56
CA ARG A 130 -6.35 10.49 -3.01
C ARG A 130 -7.84 10.35 -3.30
N ALA A 131 -8.22 9.31 -4.02
CA ALA A 131 -9.61 9.06 -4.36
C ALA A 131 -10.46 8.78 -3.10
N GLU A 132 -9.96 7.96 -2.18
CA GLU A 132 -10.62 7.66 -0.90
C GLU A 132 -10.81 8.93 -0.06
N ALA A 133 -9.76 9.72 0.14
CA ALA A 133 -9.81 10.95 0.91
C ALA A 133 -10.76 11.99 0.31
N GLN A 134 -10.79 12.13 -1.03
CA GLN A 134 -11.70 13.03 -1.72
C GLN A 134 -13.16 12.57 -1.61
N MET A 135 -13.41 11.29 -1.74
CA MET A 135 -14.77 10.74 -1.56
C MET A 135 -15.25 10.92 -0.13
N ASP A 136 -14.40 10.63 0.87
CA ASP A 136 -14.76 10.82 2.27
C ASP A 136 -15.01 12.31 2.59
N GLN A 137 -14.22 13.23 2.02
CA GLN A 137 -14.46 14.67 2.13
C GLN A 137 -15.81 15.07 1.53
N LEU A 138 -16.19 14.51 0.39
CA LEU A 138 -17.49 14.76 -0.22
C LEU A 138 -18.62 14.31 0.71
N PHE A 139 -18.55 13.09 1.26
CA PHE A 139 -19.55 12.58 2.18
C PHE A 139 -19.62 13.39 3.47
N HIS A 140 -18.47 13.76 4.03
CA HIS A 140 -18.40 14.64 5.19
C HIS A 140 -19.04 16.00 4.93
N GLY A 141 -18.78 16.62 3.78
CA GLY A 141 -19.39 17.88 3.37
C GLY A 141 -20.90 17.79 3.21
N ILE A 142 -21.41 16.72 2.61
CA ILE A 142 -22.86 16.47 2.50
C ILE A 142 -23.48 16.29 3.87
N ALA A 143 -22.90 15.47 4.74
CA ALA A 143 -23.40 15.25 6.10
C ALA A 143 -23.44 16.55 6.92
N THR A 144 -22.39 17.36 6.82
CA THR A 144 -22.31 18.69 7.47
C THR A 144 -23.41 19.60 6.96
N ALA A 145 -23.58 19.71 5.63
CA ALA A 145 -24.62 20.56 5.05
C ALA A 145 -26.04 20.13 5.46
N ILE A 146 -26.31 18.82 5.53
CA ILE A 146 -27.58 18.30 6.01
C ILE A 146 -27.79 18.67 7.49
N ASN A 147 -26.77 18.46 8.33
CA ASN A 147 -26.85 18.81 9.75
C ASN A 147 -27.09 20.32 9.94
N ASP A 148 -26.41 21.18 9.22
CA ASP A 148 -26.58 22.63 9.30
C ASP A 148 -28.01 23.09 8.92
N ILE A 149 -28.65 22.36 8.00
CA ILE A 149 -30.03 22.66 7.60
C ILE A 149 -31.04 22.11 8.62
N LEU A 150 -30.86 20.88 9.09
CA LEU A 150 -31.82 20.20 9.96
C LEU A 150 -31.66 20.58 11.43
N CYS A 151 -30.45 20.92 11.86
CA CYS A 151 -30.09 21.19 13.24
C CYS A 151 -29.33 22.52 13.39
N PRO A 152 -29.88 23.66 12.94
CA PRO A 152 -29.14 24.92 12.81
C PRO A 152 -28.70 25.54 14.15
N ASN A 153 -29.23 25.06 15.28
CA ASN A 153 -28.94 25.60 16.61
C ASN A 153 -28.42 24.55 17.61
N THR A 154 -27.96 23.41 17.11
CA THR A 154 -27.38 22.36 17.96
C THR A 154 -25.87 22.51 18.07
N GLU A 155 -25.32 22.16 19.25
CA GLU A 155 -23.89 22.10 19.43
C GLU A 155 -23.26 20.98 18.55
N ALA A 156 -21.95 21.10 18.27
CA ALA A 156 -21.22 20.15 17.42
C ALA A 156 -21.32 18.68 17.88
N SER A 157 -21.64 18.43 19.15
CA SER A 157 -21.86 17.09 19.70
C SER A 157 -23.12 16.38 19.15
N ASN A 158 -24.05 17.14 18.58
CA ASN A 158 -25.31 16.61 18.02
C ASN A 158 -25.25 16.37 16.51
N TYR A 159 -24.12 16.69 15.86
CA TYR A 159 -23.94 16.39 14.46
C TYR A 159 -23.74 14.88 14.24
N ILE A 160 -24.11 14.42 13.05
CA ILE A 160 -23.78 13.07 12.62
C ILE A 160 -22.25 12.96 12.57
N THR A 161 -21.66 12.43 13.64
CA THR A 161 -20.24 12.15 13.73
C THR A 161 -20.05 10.67 13.44
N GLY A 162 -19.31 10.32 12.39
CA GLY A 162 -18.92 8.93 12.16
C GLY A 162 -19.61 8.25 11.00
N LEU A 163 -19.75 8.92 9.86
CA LEU A 163 -19.76 8.21 8.58
C LEU A 163 -18.39 7.57 8.38
N THR A 164 -18.15 6.47 9.09
CA THR A 164 -17.03 5.59 8.77
C THR A 164 -17.47 4.73 7.62
N GLY A 165 -16.57 4.40 6.68
CA GLY A 165 -16.85 3.61 5.48
C GLY A 165 -17.42 2.20 5.70
N ASN A 166 -17.85 1.87 6.92
CA ASN A 166 -18.53 0.64 7.33
C ASN A 166 -20.07 0.74 7.31
N GLY A 167 -20.64 1.84 6.84
CA GLY A 167 -22.09 1.99 6.72
C GLY A 167 -22.86 2.10 8.04
N SER A 168 -22.20 2.28 9.17
CA SER A 168 -22.87 2.49 10.46
C SER A 168 -23.00 3.99 10.73
N VAL A 169 -24.21 4.49 10.72
CA VAL A 169 -24.53 5.84 11.21
C VAL A 169 -25.00 5.70 12.66
N THR A 170 -24.19 6.22 13.59
CA THR A 170 -24.62 6.32 14.99
C THR A 170 -25.24 7.70 15.19
N MET A 171 -26.54 7.74 15.36
CA MET A 171 -27.24 8.95 15.78
C MET A 171 -27.31 8.94 17.32
N THR A 172 -26.68 9.92 17.93
CA THR A 172 -26.82 10.12 19.40
C THR A 172 -27.89 11.18 19.61
N ASP A 173 -28.90 10.83 20.36
CA ASP A 173 -29.99 11.74 20.73
C ASP A 173 -29.50 12.74 21.80
N ALA A 174 -30.15 13.90 21.91
CA ALA A 174 -29.78 14.96 22.83
C ALA A 174 -29.95 14.59 24.33
N ASP A 175 -30.60 13.48 24.60
CA ASP A 175 -30.89 12.99 25.95
C ASP A 175 -29.96 11.85 26.45
N GLY A 176 -28.91 11.48 25.70
CA GLY A 176 -27.83 10.55 26.08
C GLY A 176 -28.17 9.08 25.93
#